data_0f5d4318d1c21de0787651dd82315e9e
#
_entry.id   0f5d4318d1c21de0787651dd82315e9e
#
_cell.length_a   1.000
_cell.length_b   1.000
_cell.length_c   1.000
_cell.angle_alpha   90.00
_cell.angle_beta   90.00
_cell.angle_gamma   90.00
#
_symmetry.space_group_name_H-M   'P 1'
#
loop_
_entity.id
_entity.type
_entity.pdbx_description
1 polymer ?
#
loop_
_entity_poly.entity_id
_entity_poly.type
_entity_poly.pdbx_seq_one_letter_code
_entity_poly.pdbx_strand_id
1 'polypeptide(L)'
;MSIGVISMRGLATVAGAVAVVFSVSSGVARGDGDEVKIRWDIQHYPGFILQPGGEAFADAADFSKIRFTGSGTFNTDGEGVKGGGTWKTFSKSGTQTGSGSYRVVNLVSWNVAPGTLPCPPITDDIAPCADARAGLAVLQIQYSDGGLGKLVVSCRLPIGSSPSTYEGITVSKGFVDYFMPENPDLTMNGTIFHVIHGDDN
;
A
#
# COMPACT_ATOMS: atom_id res chain seq x y z
N MET A 1 -8.68 -88.77 25.74
CA MET A 1 -7.95 -88.39 24.56
C MET A 1 -7.75 -86.83 24.64
N SER A 2 -6.64 -86.40 25.24
CA SER A 2 -6.37 -84.96 25.49
C SER A 2 -5.48 -84.43 24.40
N ILE A 3 -5.87 -83.35 23.78
CA ILE A 3 -5.04 -82.59 22.83
C ILE A 3 -4.69 -81.26 23.45
N GLY A 4 -3.40 -81.08 23.69
CA GLY A 4 -2.85 -79.87 24.28
C GLY A 4 -2.84 -78.69 23.31
N VAL A 5 -3.13 -77.50 23.80
CA VAL A 5 -3.05 -76.26 23.08
C VAL A 5 -1.73 -75.56 23.45
N ILE A 6 -0.88 -75.34 22.44
CA ILE A 6 0.37 -74.63 22.56
C ILE A 6 0.08 -73.10 22.41
N SER A 7 0.37 -72.35 23.46
CA SER A 7 0.29 -70.91 23.46
C SER A 7 1.57 -70.29 22.89
N MET A 8 1.50 -69.66 21.73
CA MET A 8 2.59 -68.81 21.17
C MET A 8 2.42 -67.36 21.67
N ARG A 9 3.36 -66.90 22.49
CA ARG A 9 3.47 -65.48 22.88
C ARG A 9 4.16 -64.75 21.73
N GLY A 10 3.39 -63.87 21.09
CA GLY A 10 3.91 -62.93 20.11
C GLY A 10 4.64 -61.76 20.77
N LEU A 11 5.92 -61.54 20.40
CA LEU A 11 6.64 -60.33 20.75
C LEU A 11 6.14 -59.18 19.87
N ALA A 12 5.60 -58.14 20.48
CA ALA A 12 5.25 -56.89 19.81
C ALA A 12 6.50 -56.00 19.73
N THR A 13 7.05 -55.84 18.55
CA THR A 13 8.14 -54.88 18.29
C THR A 13 7.48 -53.50 18.07
N VAL A 14 7.74 -52.56 19.00
CA VAL A 14 7.34 -51.16 18.84
C VAL A 14 8.38 -50.47 17.97
N ALA A 15 8.05 -50.22 16.72
CA ALA A 15 8.83 -49.36 15.83
C ALA A 15 8.50 -47.87 16.16
N GLY A 16 9.42 -47.22 16.88
CA GLY A 16 9.35 -45.79 17.12
C GLY A 16 9.69 -45.01 15.84
N ALA A 17 8.70 -44.37 15.24
CA ALA A 17 8.91 -43.41 14.17
C ALA A 17 9.37 -42.07 14.77
N VAL A 18 10.64 -41.73 14.57
CA VAL A 18 11.18 -40.41 14.89
C VAL A 18 10.78 -39.48 13.75
N ALA A 19 9.77 -38.63 13.99
CA ALA A 19 9.40 -37.52 13.07
C ALA A 19 10.43 -36.39 13.22
N VAL A 20 11.35 -36.29 12.28
CA VAL A 20 12.22 -35.12 12.18
C VAL A 20 11.44 -33.99 11.55
N VAL A 21 11.03 -33.05 12.36
CA VAL A 21 10.40 -31.80 11.90
C VAL A 21 11.49 -30.87 11.39
N PHE A 22 11.67 -30.78 10.08
CA PHE A 22 12.47 -29.73 9.46
C PHE A 22 11.69 -28.42 9.54
N SER A 23 12.03 -27.58 10.49
CA SER A 23 11.61 -26.19 10.49
C SER A 23 12.38 -25.46 9.40
N VAL A 24 11.77 -25.29 8.22
CA VAL A 24 12.31 -24.43 7.17
C VAL A 24 12.03 -23.00 7.62
N SER A 25 12.96 -22.39 8.33
CA SER A 25 12.99 -20.96 8.54
C SER A 25 13.31 -20.31 7.20
N SER A 26 12.28 -19.88 6.46
CA SER A 26 12.46 -19.01 5.31
C SER A 26 12.93 -17.65 5.83
N GLY A 27 14.18 -17.55 6.21
CA GLY A 27 14.84 -16.29 6.43
C GLY A 27 14.93 -15.58 5.07
N VAL A 28 14.01 -14.67 4.81
CA VAL A 28 14.22 -13.67 3.78
C VAL A 28 15.44 -12.88 4.25
N ALA A 29 16.57 -13.05 3.57
CA ALA A 29 17.74 -12.22 3.79
C ALA A 29 17.31 -10.77 3.49
N ARG A 30 17.01 -9.99 4.53
CA ARG A 30 16.95 -8.53 4.44
C ARG A 30 18.38 -8.11 4.13
N GLY A 31 18.62 -7.61 2.91
CA GLY A 31 19.86 -6.92 2.63
C GLY A 31 19.93 -5.72 3.60
N ASP A 32 21.09 -5.46 4.17
CA ASP A 32 21.45 -4.22 4.88
C ASP A 32 21.46 -3.05 3.87
N GLY A 33 20.28 -2.76 3.29
CA GLY A 33 20.01 -1.48 2.64
C GLY A 33 19.57 -0.54 3.74
N ASP A 34 20.19 0.63 3.82
CA ASP A 34 19.80 1.68 4.76
C ASP A 34 18.29 1.85 4.72
N GLU A 35 17.66 1.76 5.89
CA GLU A 35 16.24 1.99 6.09
C GLU A 35 15.91 3.40 5.63
N VAL A 36 15.07 3.49 4.59
CA VAL A 36 14.68 4.79 4.02
C VAL A 36 13.24 5.07 4.41
N LYS A 37 13.02 6.21 5.03
CA LYS A 37 11.68 6.69 5.35
C LYS A 37 11.09 7.43 4.16
N ILE A 38 9.90 7.03 3.77
CA ILE A 38 9.15 7.60 2.65
C ILE A 38 7.90 8.29 3.18
N ARG A 39 7.69 9.51 2.77
CA ARG A 39 6.42 10.24 2.87
C ARG A 39 5.63 10.04 1.58
N TRP A 40 4.32 9.90 1.68
CA TRP A 40 3.38 9.91 0.58
C TRP A 40 2.29 10.94 0.81
N ASP A 41 1.87 11.62 -0.23
CA ASP A 41 0.77 12.60 -0.20
C ASP A 41 -0.15 12.40 -1.40
N ILE A 42 -1.47 12.55 -1.16
CA ILE A 42 -2.40 12.96 -2.20
C ILE A 42 -2.28 14.47 -2.26
N GLN A 43 -1.70 14.99 -3.34
CA GLN A 43 -1.24 16.35 -3.42
C GLN A 43 -2.22 17.24 -4.18
N HIS A 44 -2.18 18.53 -3.88
CA HIS A 44 -2.83 19.60 -4.62
C HIS A 44 -1.78 20.31 -5.48
N TYR A 45 -2.13 20.64 -6.74
CA TYR A 45 -1.15 21.17 -7.70
C TYR A 45 -1.67 22.44 -8.40
N PRO A 46 -1.87 23.57 -7.68
CA PRO A 46 -2.28 24.82 -8.28
C PRO A 46 -1.10 25.51 -8.98
N GLY A 47 -1.13 25.57 -10.33
CA GLY A 47 -0.21 26.44 -11.06
C GLY A 47 1.28 26.13 -10.88
N PHE A 48 1.70 24.88 -11.01
CA PHE A 48 3.09 24.41 -10.84
C PHE A 48 3.62 24.42 -9.41
N ILE A 49 2.75 24.44 -8.39
CA ILE A 49 3.13 24.34 -6.98
C ILE A 49 2.54 23.06 -6.40
N LEU A 50 3.40 22.14 -5.94
CA LEU A 50 2.96 20.95 -5.20
C LEU A 50 2.65 21.34 -3.76
N GLN A 51 1.44 21.04 -3.30
CA GLN A 51 0.98 21.35 -1.95
C GLN A 51 0.33 20.12 -1.31
N PRO A 52 0.41 19.96 0.02
CA PRO A 52 -0.31 18.90 0.71
C PRO A 52 -1.82 19.16 0.71
N GLY A 53 -2.62 18.11 0.94
CA GLY A 53 -4.07 18.24 1.14
C GLY A 53 -4.92 18.20 -0.12
N GLY A 54 -4.43 17.53 -1.16
CA GLY A 54 -5.19 17.27 -2.38
C GLY A 54 -6.26 16.20 -2.25
N GLU A 55 -6.93 15.95 -3.35
CA GLU A 55 -7.98 14.95 -3.53
C GLU A 55 -7.69 14.04 -4.72
N ALA A 56 -7.93 12.75 -4.56
CA ALA A 56 -7.84 11.80 -5.66
C ALA A 56 -9.09 10.91 -5.72
N PHE A 57 -9.46 10.52 -6.93
CA PHE A 57 -10.65 9.74 -7.22
C PHE A 57 -10.30 8.44 -7.93
N ALA A 58 -11.13 7.44 -7.72
CA ALA A 58 -11.12 6.22 -8.49
C ALA A 58 -12.54 5.72 -8.73
N ASP A 59 -12.77 5.11 -9.90
CA ASP A 59 -14.04 4.56 -10.31
C ASP A 59 -14.09 3.04 -10.15
N ALA A 60 -15.27 2.52 -9.82
CA ALA A 60 -15.60 1.11 -9.88
C ALA A 60 -16.23 0.74 -11.23
N ALA A 61 -16.41 -0.56 -11.47
CA ALA A 61 -16.99 -1.06 -12.74
C ALA A 61 -18.43 -0.59 -13.01
N ASP A 62 -19.18 -0.26 -11.97
CA ASP A 62 -20.54 0.29 -12.06
C ASP A 62 -20.57 1.83 -12.18
N PHE A 63 -19.39 2.46 -12.33
CA PHE A 63 -19.18 3.91 -12.35
C PHE A 63 -19.55 4.63 -11.05
N SER A 64 -19.68 3.91 -9.94
CA SER A 64 -19.61 4.54 -8.63
C SER A 64 -18.18 4.99 -8.37
N LYS A 65 -18.01 6.05 -7.58
CA LYS A 65 -16.72 6.68 -7.32
C LYS A 65 -16.36 6.68 -5.85
N ILE A 66 -15.08 6.67 -5.59
CA ILE A 66 -14.53 6.97 -4.28
C ILE A 66 -13.56 8.14 -4.38
N ARG A 67 -13.63 9.06 -3.41
CA ARG A 67 -12.69 10.16 -3.23
C ARG A 67 -11.88 9.93 -1.97
N PHE A 68 -10.60 10.19 -2.06
CA PHE A 68 -9.67 10.14 -0.92
C PHE A 68 -8.90 11.46 -0.79
N THR A 69 -8.60 11.81 0.44
CA THR A 69 -7.56 12.77 0.83
C THR A 69 -6.59 12.04 1.73
N GLY A 70 -5.38 12.51 1.89
CA GLY A 70 -4.51 11.97 2.92
C GLY A 70 -3.03 12.01 2.60
N SER A 71 -2.28 11.66 3.63
CA SER A 71 -0.83 11.57 3.61
C SER A 71 -0.34 10.61 4.70
N GLY A 72 0.93 10.30 4.67
CA GLY A 72 1.54 9.49 5.70
C GLY A 72 3.00 9.18 5.43
N THR A 73 3.55 8.31 6.26
CA THR A 73 4.93 7.86 6.15
C THR A 73 5.03 6.36 6.36
N PHE A 74 6.06 5.75 5.79
CA PHE A 74 6.46 4.38 6.05
C PHE A 74 7.97 4.24 5.85
N ASN A 75 8.55 3.25 6.51
CA ASN A 75 9.91 2.82 6.22
C ASN A 75 9.89 1.74 5.14
N THR A 76 10.90 1.68 4.31
CA THR A 76 10.96 0.74 3.18
C THR A 76 11.00 -0.73 3.59
N ASP A 77 11.33 -1.01 4.85
CA ASP A 77 11.25 -2.34 5.48
C ASP A 77 9.83 -2.73 5.93
N GLY A 78 8.87 -1.80 5.87
CA GLY A 78 7.48 -1.98 6.27
C GLY A 78 7.17 -1.58 7.71
N GLU A 79 8.15 -1.10 8.46
CA GLU A 79 7.94 -0.59 9.81
C GLU A 79 7.54 0.89 9.81
N GLY A 80 7.21 1.43 10.98
CA GLY A 80 6.95 2.86 11.17
C GLY A 80 5.80 3.42 10.34
N VAL A 81 4.87 2.56 9.89
CA VAL A 81 3.76 2.97 9.03
C VAL A 81 2.80 3.88 9.78
N LYS A 82 2.56 5.07 9.23
CA LYS A 82 1.63 6.08 9.77
C LYS A 82 0.91 6.75 8.62
N GLY A 83 -0.25 7.30 8.92
CA GLY A 83 -0.99 8.11 7.97
C GLY A 83 -2.47 7.80 7.96
N GLY A 84 -3.17 8.55 7.13
CA GLY A 84 -4.61 8.47 6.99
C GLY A 84 -5.17 9.71 6.29
N GLY A 85 -6.49 9.80 6.33
CA GLY A 85 -7.22 10.90 5.71
C GLY A 85 -8.71 10.65 5.74
N THR A 86 -9.40 11.23 4.78
CA THR A 86 -10.86 11.09 4.63
C THR A 86 -11.23 10.40 3.33
N TRP A 87 -12.41 9.82 3.32
CA TRP A 87 -12.99 9.22 2.12
C TRP A 87 -14.45 9.66 1.95
N LYS A 88 -14.90 9.70 0.70
CA LYS A 88 -16.31 9.82 0.32
C LYS A 88 -16.61 8.89 -0.83
N THR A 89 -17.77 8.26 -0.82
CA THR A 89 -18.28 7.47 -1.94
C THR A 89 -19.45 8.18 -2.61
N PHE A 90 -19.57 7.96 -3.92
CA PHE A 90 -20.60 8.55 -4.75
C PHE A 90 -21.21 7.47 -5.66
N SER A 91 -22.51 7.56 -5.87
CA SER A 91 -23.18 6.77 -6.91
C SER A 91 -22.74 7.24 -8.30
N LYS A 92 -23.05 6.47 -9.34
CA LYS A 92 -22.86 6.86 -10.76
C LYS A 92 -23.48 8.22 -11.09
N SER A 93 -24.56 8.63 -10.42
CA SER A 93 -25.20 9.92 -10.62
C SER A 93 -24.54 11.08 -9.86
N GLY A 94 -23.43 10.82 -9.15
CA GLY A 94 -22.71 11.81 -8.34
C GLY A 94 -23.30 12.08 -6.96
N THR A 95 -24.34 11.34 -6.55
CA THR A 95 -24.90 11.49 -5.19
C THR A 95 -23.95 10.84 -4.17
N GLN A 96 -23.56 11.56 -3.12
CA GLN A 96 -22.75 11.03 -2.04
C GLN A 96 -23.50 9.90 -1.31
N THR A 97 -22.87 8.74 -1.18
CA THR A 97 -23.45 7.54 -0.55
C THR A 97 -22.81 7.19 0.78
N GLY A 98 -21.63 7.75 1.07
CA GLY A 98 -20.94 7.52 2.33
C GLY A 98 -19.76 8.47 2.51
N SER A 99 -19.28 8.58 3.75
CA SER A 99 -18.07 9.32 4.08
C SER A 99 -17.53 8.90 5.44
N GLY A 100 -16.25 9.19 5.66
CA GLY A 100 -15.58 8.93 6.92
C GLY A 100 -14.09 9.23 6.84
N SER A 101 -13.37 8.74 7.84
CA SER A 101 -11.91 8.75 7.88
C SER A 101 -11.35 7.35 7.71
N TYR A 102 -10.06 7.29 7.44
CA TYR A 102 -9.28 6.05 7.45
C TYR A 102 -7.91 6.28 8.08
N ARG A 103 -7.29 5.22 8.52
CA ARG A 103 -5.89 5.19 8.95
C ARG A 103 -5.13 4.10 8.22
N VAL A 104 -3.88 4.32 7.94
CA VAL A 104 -2.98 3.28 7.43
C VAL A 104 -2.57 2.39 8.59
N VAL A 105 -2.60 1.08 8.36
CA VAL A 105 -2.29 0.07 9.40
C VAL A 105 -1.11 -0.82 9.02
N ASN A 106 -0.77 -0.91 7.73
CA ASN A 106 0.36 -1.69 7.27
C ASN A 106 0.81 -1.24 5.87
N LEU A 107 2.11 -1.39 5.58
CA LEU A 107 2.66 -1.36 4.22
C LEU A 107 2.68 -2.80 3.69
N VAL A 108 2.01 -3.04 2.57
CA VAL A 108 2.03 -4.34 1.90
C VAL A 108 3.22 -4.44 0.96
N SER A 109 3.47 -3.39 0.17
CA SER A 109 4.64 -3.30 -0.71
C SER A 109 4.95 -1.85 -1.08
N TRP A 110 6.22 -1.59 -1.36
CA TRP A 110 6.73 -0.38 -1.96
C TRP A 110 7.65 -0.71 -3.13
N ASN A 111 7.42 -0.07 -4.27
CA ASN A 111 8.23 -0.23 -5.47
C ASN A 111 8.57 1.15 -6.03
N VAL A 112 9.85 1.48 -6.05
CA VAL A 112 10.34 2.70 -6.69
C VAL A 112 10.21 2.54 -8.20
N ALA A 113 9.70 3.57 -8.86
CA ALA A 113 9.68 3.68 -10.32
C ALA A 113 10.72 4.72 -10.79
N PRO A 114 11.19 4.62 -12.03
CA PRO A 114 11.98 5.71 -12.61
C PRO A 114 11.12 6.96 -12.77
N GLY A 115 11.73 8.12 -12.61
CA GLY A 115 11.08 9.42 -12.81
C GLY A 115 11.79 10.53 -12.08
N THR A 116 11.63 11.75 -12.56
CA THR A 116 12.21 12.97 -11.98
C THR A 116 11.18 14.09 -12.01
N LEU A 117 11.14 14.86 -10.92
CA LEU A 117 10.37 16.09 -10.82
C LEU A 117 11.21 17.26 -11.38
N PRO A 118 10.72 17.99 -12.42
CA PRO A 118 11.47 19.12 -12.97
C PRO A 118 11.30 20.36 -12.07
N CYS A 119 12.29 20.67 -11.30
CA CYS A 119 12.34 21.86 -10.46
C CYS A 119 13.57 22.73 -10.82
N PRO A 120 13.36 23.91 -11.46
CA PRO A 120 12.10 24.50 -11.91
C PRO A 120 11.53 23.85 -13.18
N PRO A 121 10.30 24.14 -13.66
CA PRO A 121 9.41 25.20 -13.18
C PRO A 121 8.51 24.81 -11.99
N ILE A 122 8.54 23.55 -11.53
CA ILE A 122 7.74 23.12 -10.40
C ILE A 122 8.39 23.64 -9.10
N THR A 123 7.55 24.14 -8.19
CA THR A 123 7.89 24.39 -6.80
C THR A 123 7.24 23.31 -5.95
N ASP A 124 7.96 22.78 -5.00
CA ASP A 124 7.47 21.75 -4.09
C ASP A 124 7.43 22.30 -2.66
N ASP A 125 6.21 22.54 -2.16
CA ASP A 125 5.95 23.03 -0.80
C ASP A 125 5.80 21.88 0.20
N ILE A 126 5.90 20.61 -0.25
CA ILE A 126 5.78 19.42 0.59
C ILE A 126 7.14 19.01 1.15
N ALA A 127 8.16 18.96 0.28
CA ALA A 127 9.52 18.60 0.63
C ALA A 127 10.49 19.05 -0.49
N PRO A 128 11.83 18.96 -0.28
CA PRO A 128 12.78 19.30 -1.33
C PRO A 128 12.54 18.48 -2.61
N CYS A 129 12.48 19.13 -3.76
CA CYS A 129 12.27 18.47 -5.07
C CYS A 129 13.24 17.31 -5.37
N ALA A 130 14.47 17.40 -4.86
CA ALA A 130 15.47 16.34 -5.03
C ALA A 130 15.10 15.04 -4.33
N ASP A 131 14.20 15.11 -3.36
CA ASP A 131 13.72 13.97 -2.58
C ASP A 131 12.45 13.34 -3.17
N ALA A 132 11.86 13.96 -4.19
CA ALA A 132 10.70 13.41 -4.89
C ALA A 132 11.03 12.05 -5.53
N ARG A 133 10.11 11.11 -5.40
CA ARG A 133 10.21 9.76 -5.98
C ARG A 133 8.93 9.40 -6.72
N ALA A 134 9.10 8.78 -7.88
CA ALA A 134 8.04 8.02 -8.52
C ALA A 134 7.97 6.62 -7.89
N GLY A 135 6.80 6.03 -7.88
CA GLY A 135 6.65 4.68 -7.34
C GLY A 135 5.21 4.27 -7.08
N LEU A 136 5.08 3.09 -6.48
CA LEU A 136 3.80 2.50 -6.14
C LEU A 136 3.88 1.92 -4.72
N ALA A 137 3.04 2.44 -3.83
CA ALA A 137 2.83 1.92 -2.49
C ALA A 137 1.48 1.21 -2.39
N VAL A 138 1.47 -0.01 -1.87
CA VAL A 138 0.26 -0.74 -1.51
C VAL A 138 0.13 -0.72 0.01
N LEU A 139 -0.92 -0.06 0.48
CA LEU A 139 -1.19 0.19 1.89
C LEU A 139 -2.43 -0.58 2.34
N GLN A 140 -2.36 -1.26 3.46
CA GLN A 140 -3.54 -1.73 4.15
C GLN A 140 -4.10 -0.59 5.00
N ILE A 141 -5.40 -0.33 4.87
CA ILE A 141 -6.07 0.73 5.60
C ILE A 141 -7.23 0.19 6.42
N GLN A 142 -7.55 0.88 7.50
CA GLN A 142 -8.75 0.65 8.30
C GLN A 142 -9.64 1.88 8.24
N TYR A 143 -10.87 1.67 7.81
CA TYR A 143 -11.91 2.69 7.76
C TYR A 143 -12.51 2.95 9.15
N SER A 144 -13.03 4.17 9.36
CA SER A 144 -13.70 4.54 10.61
C SER A 144 -14.98 3.75 10.90
N ASP A 145 -15.54 3.08 9.90
CA ASP A 145 -16.66 2.14 10.05
C ASP A 145 -16.22 0.72 10.46
N GLY A 146 -14.92 0.51 10.71
CA GLY A 146 -14.33 -0.75 11.15
C GLY A 146 -13.86 -1.67 10.03
N GLY A 147 -14.25 -1.41 8.78
CA GLY A 147 -13.84 -2.20 7.63
C GLY A 147 -12.34 -2.07 7.33
N LEU A 148 -11.75 -3.11 6.73
CA LEU A 148 -10.41 -3.06 6.17
C LEU A 148 -10.50 -2.84 4.66
N GLY A 149 -9.48 -2.20 4.09
CA GLY A 149 -9.33 -2.01 2.66
C GLY A 149 -7.88 -1.94 2.24
N LYS A 150 -7.69 -1.82 0.94
CA LYS A 150 -6.39 -1.61 0.32
C LYS A 150 -6.41 -0.26 -0.38
N LEU A 151 -5.42 0.57 -0.10
CA LEU A 151 -5.16 1.80 -0.84
C LEU A 151 -3.85 1.61 -1.61
N VAL A 152 -3.90 1.79 -2.91
CA VAL A 152 -2.71 1.88 -3.74
C VAL A 152 -2.51 3.34 -4.09
N VAL A 153 -1.33 3.86 -3.77
CA VAL A 153 -0.89 5.20 -4.16
C VAL A 153 0.16 5.01 -5.25
N SER A 154 -0.02 5.62 -6.40
CA SER A 154 0.89 5.52 -7.54
C SER A 154 1.25 6.90 -8.04
N CYS A 155 2.55 7.21 -8.01
CA CYS A 155 3.09 8.48 -8.48
C CYS A 155 3.89 8.28 -9.76
N ARG A 156 3.53 9.04 -10.79
CA ARG A 156 4.23 9.14 -12.06
C ARG A 156 4.84 10.52 -12.20
N LEU A 157 6.14 10.64 -12.01
CA LEU A 157 6.82 11.92 -12.21
C LEU A 157 6.95 12.27 -13.71
N PRO A 158 6.95 13.57 -14.06
CA PRO A 158 6.84 14.02 -15.47
C PRO A 158 7.97 13.56 -16.38
N ILE A 159 9.20 13.43 -15.87
CA ILE A 159 10.39 13.14 -16.68
C ILE A 159 10.87 11.72 -16.39
N GLY A 160 10.99 10.90 -17.43
CA GLY A 160 11.62 9.56 -17.38
C GLY A 160 10.75 8.45 -16.77
N SER A 161 9.51 8.71 -16.37
CA SER A 161 8.62 7.67 -15.86
C SER A 161 8.18 6.71 -16.97
N SER A 162 7.99 5.44 -16.60
CA SER A 162 7.41 4.44 -17.49
C SER A 162 5.97 4.80 -17.86
N PRO A 163 5.54 4.63 -19.11
CA PRO A 163 4.13 4.76 -19.50
C PRO A 163 3.20 3.81 -18.74
N SER A 164 3.72 2.71 -18.19
CA SER A 164 2.97 1.74 -17.40
C SER A 164 2.72 2.19 -15.95
N THR A 165 3.40 3.25 -15.48
CA THR A 165 3.14 3.84 -14.18
C THR A 165 1.96 4.80 -14.32
N TYR A 166 0.86 4.52 -13.65
CA TYR A 166 -0.28 5.45 -13.59
C TYR A 166 -0.08 6.51 -12.50
N GLU A 167 -0.82 7.58 -12.57
CA GLU A 167 -0.88 8.61 -11.54
C GLU A 167 -2.20 8.49 -10.78
N GLY A 168 -2.17 8.69 -9.44
CA GLY A 168 -3.37 8.69 -8.61
C GLY A 168 -3.50 7.46 -7.71
N ILE A 169 -4.74 7.07 -7.42
CA ILE A 169 -5.04 6.01 -6.46
C ILE A 169 -5.94 4.92 -7.04
N THR A 170 -5.85 3.72 -6.46
CA THR A 170 -6.93 2.71 -6.50
C THR A 170 -7.24 2.24 -5.08
N VAL A 171 -8.49 1.82 -4.83
CA VAL A 171 -8.96 1.57 -3.46
C VAL A 171 -9.99 0.45 -3.44
N SER A 172 -9.95 -0.41 -2.41
CA SER A 172 -11.06 -1.32 -2.11
C SER A 172 -11.80 -0.89 -0.84
N LYS A 173 -13.13 -0.93 -0.86
CA LYS A 173 -13.99 -0.69 0.31
C LYS A 173 -15.16 -1.66 0.35
N GLY A 174 -15.22 -2.48 1.40
CA GLY A 174 -16.20 -3.56 1.48
C GLY A 174 -16.00 -4.55 0.33
N PHE A 175 -17.04 -4.75 -0.48
CA PHE A 175 -17.01 -5.61 -1.68
C PHE A 175 -16.79 -4.83 -2.99
N VAL A 176 -16.60 -3.51 -2.92
CA VAL A 176 -16.37 -2.65 -4.10
C VAL A 176 -14.88 -2.43 -4.30
N ASP A 177 -14.43 -2.65 -5.52
CA ASP A 177 -13.08 -2.34 -5.97
C ASP A 177 -13.13 -1.14 -6.93
N TYR A 178 -12.55 -0.03 -6.49
CA TYR A 178 -12.39 1.19 -7.27
C TYR A 178 -11.01 1.14 -7.93
N PHE A 179 -10.93 0.45 -9.05
CA PHE A 179 -9.68 0.08 -9.73
C PHE A 179 -9.30 0.98 -10.90
N MET A 180 -10.16 1.92 -11.29
CA MET A 180 -9.89 2.86 -12.36
C MET A 180 -9.55 4.23 -11.77
N PRO A 181 -8.26 4.60 -11.65
CA PRO A 181 -7.88 5.93 -11.20
C PRO A 181 -8.36 6.97 -12.20
N GLU A 182 -8.90 8.08 -11.72
CA GLU A 182 -9.19 9.21 -12.59
C GLU A 182 -7.91 9.86 -13.09
N ASN A 183 -7.95 10.40 -14.30
CA ASN A 183 -6.79 11.09 -14.85
C ASN A 183 -6.43 12.31 -13.99
N PRO A 184 -5.13 12.51 -13.73
CA PRO A 184 -4.69 13.70 -13.03
C PRO A 184 -4.99 14.94 -13.87
N ASP A 185 -5.47 15.97 -13.21
CA ASP A 185 -5.50 17.32 -13.75
C ASP A 185 -4.57 18.24 -12.93
N LEU A 186 -4.54 19.52 -13.24
CA LEU A 186 -3.67 20.48 -12.56
C LEU A 186 -4.08 20.76 -11.10
N THR A 187 -5.14 20.13 -10.59
CA THR A 187 -5.66 20.42 -9.24
C THR A 187 -5.99 19.18 -8.43
N MET A 188 -6.26 18.04 -9.08
CA MET A 188 -6.73 16.81 -8.44
C MET A 188 -6.05 15.57 -9.02
N ASN A 189 -6.21 14.46 -8.32
CA ASN A 189 -5.74 13.12 -8.71
C ASN A 189 -4.21 12.96 -8.77
N GLY A 190 -3.46 13.95 -8.28
CA GLY A 190 -2.01 13.84 -8.17
C GLY A 190 -1.58 13.20 -6.86
N THR A 191 -0.50 12.45 -6.93
CA THR A 191 0.16 11.84 -5.77
C THR A 191 1.65 12.09 -5.84
N ILE A 192 2.34 12.05 -4.70
CA ILE A 192 3.79 12.19 -4.68
C ILE A 192 4.40 11.41 -3.51
N PHE A 193 5.63 10.96 -3.70
CA PHE A 193 6.46 10.41 -2.63
C PHE A 193 7.70 11.24 -2.45
N HIS A 194 8.19 11.32 -1.20
CA HIS A 194 9.46 11.96 -0.85
C HIS A 194 10.26 11.07 0.09
N VAL A 195 11.57 11.04 -0.12
CA VAL A 195 12.49 10.53 0.89
C VAL A 195 12.53 11.52 2.05
N ILE A 196 12.42 11.03 3.27
CA ILE A 196 12.61 11.84 4.48
C ILE A 196 13.98 11.53 5.06
N HIS A 197 14.81 12.56 5.18
CA HIS A 197 16.09 12.48 5.86
C HIS A 197 15.90 12.70 7.37
N GLY A 198 16.67 12.00 8.21
CA GLY A 198 16.41 11.87 9.65
C GLY A 198 16.51 13.15 10.50
N ASP A 199 16.81 14.30 9.91
CA ASP A 199 16.98 15.57 10.60
C ASP A 199 15.76 16.52 10.52
N ASP A 200 14.68 16.09 9.82
CA ASP A 200 13.46 16.89 9.65
C ASP A 200 12.41 16.51 10.72
N ASN A 201 12.62 17.02 11.95
CA ASN A 201 11.65 17.02 13.04
C ASN A 201 10.99 18.38 13.20
#